data_eb21bc54e94ad170b9162fc2b7bb0da2
#
_entry.id   eb21bc54e94ad170b9162fc2b7bb0da2
#
_cell.length_a   1.000
_cell.length_b   1.000
_cell.length_c   1.000
_cell.angle_alpha   90.00
_cell.angle_beta   90.00
_cell.angle_gamma   90.00
#
_symmetry.space_group_name_H-M   'P 1'
#
loop_
_entity.id
_entity.type
_entity.pdbx_description
1 polymer ?
#
loop_
_entity_poly.entity_id
_entity_poly.type
_entity_poly.pdbx_seq_one_letter_code
_entity_poly.pdbx_strand_id
1 'polypeptide(L)' 'MNEKIMNLRGLKCPLPALRVKKMLSGLKAGDIIVAECTDPLAALDIPNLLRQTGDTLEGQERTAELLTFRIRKR' A
#
# COMPACT_ATOMS: atom_id res chain seq x y z
N MET A 1 -9.22 11.66 10.96
CA MET A 1 -8.58 10.80 9.97
C MET A 1 -8.05 9.56 10.65
N ASN A 2 -8.31 8.41 10.06
CA ASN A 2 -7.79 7.15 10.57
C ASN A 2 -6.58 6.74 9.77
N GLU A 3 -5.53 6.35 10.48
CA GLU A 3 -4.32 5.82 9.88
C GLU A 3 -4.16 4.37 10.32
N LYS A 4 -4.05 3.46 9.37
CA LYS A 4 -3.89 2.03 9.66
C LYS A 4 -2.57 1.54 9.11
N ILE A 5 -1.89 0.71 9.90
CA ILE A 5 -0.65 0.08 9.47
C ILE A 5 -0.97 -1.34 9.04
N MET A 6 -0.55 -1.68 7.82
CA MET A 6 -0.69 -3.02 7.28
C MET A 6 0.66 -3.72 7.25
N ASN A 7 0.75 -4.87 7.90
CA ASN A 7 1.96 -5.68 7.85
C ASN A 7 1.82 -6.69 6.71
N LEU A 8 2.48 -6.40 5.60
CA LEU A 8 2.50 -7.26 4.42
C LEU A 8 3.86 -7.94 4.22
N ARG A 9 4.65 -7.99 5.30
CA ARG A 9 5.97 -8.63 5.26
C ARG A 9 5.82 -10.11 4.96
N GLY A 10 6.75 -10.63 4.16
CA GLY A 10 6.74 -12.03 3.77
C GLY A 10 5.78 -12.37 2.64
N LEU A 11 4.89 -11.46 2.25
CA LEU A 11 3.99 -11.69 1.13
C LEU A 11 4.69 -11.37 -0.18
N LYS A 12 4.47 -12.21 -1.18
CA LYS A 12 5.05 -12.05 -2.50
C LYS A 12 4.02 -11.53 -3.48
N CYS A 13 4.50 -10.84 -4.52
CA CYS A 13 3.66 -10.37 -5.61
C CYS A 13 2.78 -11.52 -6.15
N PRO A 14 1.46 -11.30 -6.39
CA PRO A 14 0.77 -10.01 -6.31
C PRO A 14 0.04 -9.78 -4.97
N LEU A 15 0.32 -10.55 -3.92
CA LEU A 15 -0.43 -10.51 -2.68
C LEU A 15 -0.43 -9.15 -1.97
N PRO A 16 0.72 -8.42 -1.88
CA PRO A 16 0.68 -7.10 -1.24
C PRO A 16 -0.32 -6.16 -1.90
N ALA A 17 -0.32 -6.10 -3.24
CA ALA A 17 -1.24 -5.23 -3.96
C ALA A 17 -2.70 -5.65 -3.75
N LEU A 18 -2.98 -6.95 -3.77
CA LEU A 18 -4.33 -7.46 -3.54
C LEU A 18 -4.84 -7.14 -2.14
N ARG A 19 -3.97 -7.25 -1.13
CA ARG A 19 -4.33 -6.92 0.24
C ARG A 19 -4.60 -5.43 0.40
N VAL A 20 -3.77 -4.58 -0.22
CA VAL A 20 -3.98 -3.13 -0.21
C VAL A 20 -5.30 -2.78 -0.89
N LYS A 21 -5.59 -3.38 -2.04
CA LYS A 21 -6.84 -3.16 -2.76
C LYS A 21 -8.05 -3.49 -1.89
N LYS A 22 -8.01 -4.63 -1.22
CA LYS A 22 -9.10 -5.06 -0.35
C LYS A 22 -9.29 -4.08 0.81
N MET A 23 -8.20 -3.65 1.44
CA MET A 23 -8.29 -2.70 2.55
C MET A 23 -8.86 -1.37 2.10
N LEU A 24 -8.40 -0.86 0.94
CA LEU A 24 -8.89 0.41 0.40
C LEU A 24 -10.38 0.39 0.14
N SER A 25 -10.92 -0.74 -0.30
CA SER A 25 -12.35 -0.85 -0.59
C SER A 25 -13.23 -0.66 0.64
N GLY A 26 -12.70 -0.86 1.83
CA GLY A 26 -13.43 -0.70 3.08
C GLY A 26 -13.18 0.63 3.80
N LEU A 27 -12.35 1.50 3.21
CA LEU A 27 -12.00 2.77 3.84
C LEU A 27 -12.87 3.91 3.35
N LYS A 28 -12.88 4.99 4.15
CA LYS A 28 -13.56 6.23 3.79
C LYS A 28 -12.57 7.22 3.18
N ALA A 29 -13.08 8.15 2.39
CA ALA A 29 -12.24 9.18 1.78
C ALA A 29 -11.41 9.91 2.85
N GLY A 30 -10.11 10.02 2.60
CA GLY A 30 -9.18 10.68 3.52
C GLY A 30 -8.48 9.73 4.49
N ASP A 31 -8.94 8.49 4.60
CA ASP A 31 -8.26 7.51 5.45
C ASP A 31 -6.89 7.15 4.85
N ILE A 32 -5.95 6.84 5.72
CA ILE A 32 -4.57 6.56 5.33
C ILE A 32 -4.18 5.13 5.72
N ILE A 33 -3.49 4.45 4.80
CA ILE A 33 -2.86 3.17 5.06
C ILE A 33 -1.35 3.34 4.96
N VAL A 34 -0.63 2.74 5.90
CA VAL A 34 0.82 2.60 5.83
C VAL A 34 1.09 1.11 5.62
N ALA A 35 1.46 0.74 4.40
CA ALA A 35 1.70 -0.65 4.04
C ALA A 35 3.20 -0.96 4.09
N GLU A 36 3.58 -2.00 4.85
CA GLU A 36 4.97 -2.43 5.00
C GLU A 36 5.18 -3.74 4.27
N CYS A 37 6.01 -3.72 3.23
CA CYS A 37 6.26 -4.86 2.35
C CYS A 37 7.74 -5.23 2.32
N THR A 38 8.01 -6.51 2.04
CA THR A 38 9.40 -6.98 1.88
C THR A 38 9.69 -7.43 0.45
N ASP A 39 8.68 -7.64 -0.39
CA ASP A 39 8.89 -8.02 -1.78
C ASP A 39 9.26 -6.79 -2.62
N PRO A 40 10.42 -6.79 -3.30
CA PRO A 40 10.81 -5.67 -4.17
C PRO A 40 9.79 -5.33 -5.26
N LEU A 41 9.02 -6.31 -5.73
CA LEU A 41 8.01 -6.07 -6.76
C LEU A 41 6.84 -5.22 -6.26
N ALA A 42 6.66 -5.09 -4.96
CA ALA A 42 5.66 -4.18 -4.41
C ALA A 42 5.91 -2.74 -4.84
N ALA A 43 7.16 -2.37 -5.08
CA ALA A 43 7.51 -1.04 -5.56
C ALA A 43 6.93 -0.72 -6.94
N LEU A 44 6.57 -1.75 -7.71
CA LEU A 44 5.90 -1.60 -9.00
C LEU A 44 4.40 -1.83 -8.88
N ASP A 45 4.00 -2.86 -8.15
CA ASP A 45 2.62 -3.30 -8.09
C ASP A 45 1.72 -2.31 -7.36
N ILE A 46 2.18 -1.75 -6.25
CA ILE A 46 1.35 -0.84 -5.46
C ILE A 46 1.10 0.48 -6.20
N PRO A 47 2.12 1.16 -6.76
CA PRO A 47 1.84 2.34 -7.58
C PRO A 47 0.94 2.05 -8.77
N ASN A 48 1.09 0.89 -9.42
CA ASN A 48 0.21 0.51 -10.53
C ASN A 48 -1.23 0.32 -10.08
N LEU A 49 -1.44 -0.33 -8.94
CA LEU A 49 -2.76 -0.48 -8.35
C LEU A 49 -3.40 0.88 -8.10
N LEU A 50 -2.66 1.81 -7.51
CA LEU A 50 -3.18 3.12 -7.15
C LEU A 50 -3.56 3.95 -8.38
N ARG A 51 -2.86 3.77 -9.50
CA ARG A 51 -3.28 4.39 -10.76
C ARG A 51 -4.62 3.87 -11.23
N GLN A 52 -4.92 2.60 -10.98
CA GLN A 52 -6.20 2.00 -11.36
C GLN A 52 -7.33 2.42 -10.42
N THR A 53 -7.06 2.49 -9.12
CA THR A 53 -8.09 2.82 -8.14
C THR A 53 -8.31 4.33 -7.98
N GLY A 54 -7.31 5.13 -8.34
CA GLY A 54 -7.37 6.58 -8.17
C GLY A 54 -6.98 7.07 -6.78
N ASP A 55 -6.56 6.18 -5.89
CA ASP A 55 -6.07 6.55 -4.58
C ASP A 55 -4.68 7.16 -4.68
N THR A 56 -4.28 7.94 -3.67
CA THR A 56 -3.05 8.73 -3.72
C THR A 56 -1.91 8.06 -2.96
N LEU A 57 -0.78 7.90 -3.62
CA LEU A 57 0.46 7.51 -2.96
C LEU A 57 1.12 8.77 -2.40
N GLU A 58 1.02 8.96 -1.08
CA GLU A 58 1.55 10.15 -0.43
C GLU A 58 3.03 10.06 -0.12
N GLY A 59 3.56 8.86 0.05
CA GLY A 59 4.96 8.67 0.35
C GLY A 59 5.39 7.24 0.14
N GLN A 60 6.67 7.08 -0.12
CA GLN A 60 7.27 5.76 -0.30
C GLN A 60 8.67 5.82 0.28
N GLU A 61 8.98 4.90 1.18
CA GLU A 61 10.30 4.80 1.77
C GLU A 61 10.85 3.41 1.52
N ARG A 62 12.15 3.33 1.34
CA ARG A 62 12.85 2.07 1.14
C ARG A 62 14.07 2.00 2.05
N THR A 63 14.12 0.94 2.86
CA THR A 63 15.32 0.54 3.57
C THR A 63 15.88 -0.71 2.92
N ALA A 64 16.94 -1.31 3.49
CA ALA A 64 17.56 -2.50 2.92
C ALA A 64 16.57 -3.66 2.76
N GLU A 65 15.60 -3.79 3.65
CA GLU A 65 14.72 -4.96 3.72
C GLU A 65 13.24 -4.61 3.73
N LEU A 66 12.88 -3.31 3.80
CA LEU A 66 11.50 -2.90 3.99
C LEU A 66 11.11 -1.80 3.02
N LEU A 67 9.96 -2.00 2.37
CA LEU A 67 9.29 -0.98 1.56
C LEU A 67 8.07 -0.52 2.31
N THR A 68 7.95 0.80 2.52
CA THR A 68 6.80 1.39 3.20
C THR A 68 6.08 2.32 2.25
N PHE A 69 4.77 2.13 2.12
CA PHE A 69 3.92 2.95 1.24
C PHE A 69 2.87 3.64 2.08
N ARG A 70 2.81 4.96 1.97
CA ARG A 70 1.77 5.76 2.62
C ARG A 70 0.71 6.12 1.59
N ILE A 71 -0.50 5.60 1.77
CA ILE A 71 -1.56 5.68 0.78
C ILE A 71 -2.78 6.37 1.40
N ARG A 72 -3.30 7.38 0.70
CA ARG A 72 -4.53 8.06 1.09
C ARG A 72 -5.68 7.56 0.24
N LYS A 73 -6.78 7.19 0.89
CA LYS A 73 -8.02 6.81 0.22
C LYS A 73 -8.64 8.02 -0.46
N ARG A 74 -8.98 7.85 -1.71
CA ARG A 74 -9.65 8.86 -2.53
C ARG A 74 -11.06 9.23 -2.04
#